data_7cc2ec0ad71c56385f44583d604d61c5
#
_entry.id   7cc2ec0ad71c56385f44583d604d61c5
#
_cell.length_a   1.000
_cell.length_b   1.000
_cell.length_c   1.000
_cell.angle_alpha   90.00
_cell.angle_beta   90.00
_cell.angle_gamma   90.00
#
_symmetry.space_group_name_H-M   'P 1'
#
loop_
_entity.id
_entity.type
_entity.pdbx_description
1 polymer ?
#
loop_
_entity_poly.entity_id
_entity_poly.type
_entity_poly.pdbx_seq_one_letter_code
_entity_poly.pdbx_strand_id
1 'polypeptide(L)'
;MQNRRDFIKKSSLGSLGLAGVSSMKMTAQSYNNIIGANDRLHIAIAGLGRRLGAFLDPISHKKSNARLTYLCDAMQSQMLKAADRFKKHINYKPNLEQNILKVLEDNKVDVLINAMPDHWHTPGAIMAMKYGKHVYVEKPSSCSMQENELLVKAAKKHNKIVQMGNQQRSSIHTQQVIKKIHDGEIGTAYKALAFYSNGRGVVPKQQKAPIPEGLDWNLWQGPAVHREYTSETWDYNWHWYGWNYGTAETGNNATHELDVARWALNVDLPRLVEVEAAKRHFIDDGWEMYDTMLARFTFEDNKIIEWDGKSRNAYNTYGSGRGVIIFGSKGSVFVNRSHYKLFNRNGKLIEKITSRDEEGGIALGGGGNMSTLHVMNFFDAIRGKAIANAPIDDANISMAMVHYANVSSRIKQNFEVDQKKGTMFNINAMNHWTKPYEESWKEKFLII
;
A
#
# COMPACT_ATOMS: atom_id res chain seq x y z
N MET A 1 23.51 -29.62 -17.57
CA MET A 1 22.88 -29.38 -16.26
C MET A 1 21.77 -30.40 -16.10
N GLN A 2 21.96 -31.38 -15.24
CA GLN A 2 20.97 -32.45 -15.03
C GLN A 2 19.79 -31.93 -14.23
N ASN A 3 18.59 -32.17 -14.73
CA ASN A 3 17.34 -31.67 -14.21
C ASN A 3 16.93 -32.47 -12.95
N ARG A 4 16.49 -31.83 -11.86
CA ARG A 4 16.07 -32.46 -10.60
C ARG A 4 15.04 -33.58 -10.75
N ARG A 5 14.25 -33.59 -11.84
CA ARG A 5 13.30 -34.66 -12.17
C ARG A 5 13.95 -36.00 -12.54
N ASP A 6 15.15 -35.95 -13.14
CA ASP A 6 15.89 -37.17 -13.52
C ASP A 6 16.59 -37.88 -12.34
N PHE A 7 16.88 -37.09 -11.29
CA PHE A 7 17.42 -37.64 -10.05
C PHE A 7 16.37 -38.48 -9.29
N ILE A 8 15.14 -38.03 -9.24
CA ILE A 8 14.05 -38.72 -8.53
C ILE A 8 13.64 -40.00 -9.26
N LYS A 9 13.70 -40.06 -10.59
CA LYS A 9 13.38 -41.26 -11.36
C LYS A 9 14.43 -42.33 -11.32
N LYS A 10 15.72 -41.98 -11.06
CA LYS A 10 16.81 -42.94 -10.91
C LYS A 10 16.93 -43.55 -9.52
N SER A 11 16.31 -42.95 -8.50
CA SER A 11 16.30 -43.46 -7.13
C SER A 11 15.26 -44.55 -6.84
N SER A 12 14.35 -44.81 -7.78
CA SER A 12 13.24 -45.75 -7.60
C SER A 12 13.46 -47.14 -8.20
N LEU A 13 14.65 -47.41 -8.77
CA LEU A 13 15.00 -48.71 -9.35
C LEU A 13 16.34 -49.21 -8.76
N GLY A 14 16.28 -49.76 -7.58
CA GLY A 14 17.42 -50.48 -7.02
C GLY A 14 17.48 -50.52 -5.50
N SER A 15 16.81 -51.47 -4.89
CA SER A 15 17.35 -52.29 -3.79
C SER A 15 16.25 -53.12 -3.13
N LEU A 16 16.17 -54.35 -3.51
CA LEU A 16 15.85 -55.47 -2.60
C LEU A 16 17.13 -55.79 -1.82
N GLY A 17 17.14 -55.46 -0.54
CA GLY A 17 18.22 -55.76 0.39
C GLY A 17 17.75 -55.44 1.81
N LEU A 18 17.33 -56.53 2.53
CA LEU A 18 17.00 -56.47 3.95
C LEU A 18 18.20 -56.04 4.79
N ALA A 19 18.07 -54.94 5.51
CA ALA A 19 18.70 -54.73 6.84
C ALA A 19 18.19 -53.42 7.47
N GLY A 20 17.54 -53.52 8.64
CA GLY A 20 17.51 -52.51 9.70
C GLY A 20 16.88 -51.17 9.35
N VAL A 21 15.55 -51.10 9.17
CA VAL A 21 14.82 -49.82 9.16
C VAL A 21 14.73 -49.35 10.61
N SER A 22 15.70 -48.55 11.07
CA SER A 22 15.44 -47.63 12.16
C SER A 22 14.39 -46.67 11.68
N SER A 23 13.14 -46.81 12.12
CA SER A 23 12.05 -45.87 11.87
C SER A 23 12.44 -44.51 12.48
N MET A 24 13.07 -43.64 11.70
CA MET A 24 13.14 -42.24 12.04
C MET A 24 11.70 -41.76 12.22
N LYS A 25 11.27 -41.62 13.47
CA LYS A 25 9.99 -40.95 13.81
C LYS A 25 10.12 -39.53 13.34
N MET A 26 9.67 -39.26 12.14
CA MET A 26 9.45 -37.86 11.70
C MET A 26 8.46 -37.26 12.66
N THR A 27 8.86 -36.22 13.37
CA THR A 27 7.94 -35.47 14.22
C THR A 27 6.87 -34.81 13.36
N ALA A 28 5.65 -34.62 13.89
CA ALA A 28 4.59 -33.90 13.19
C ALA A 28 5.04 -32.52 12.66
N GLN A 29 6.04 -31.92 13.32
CA GLN A 29 6.68 -30.69 12.93
C GLN A 29 7.58 -30.84 11.69
N SER A 30 8.29 -31.98 11.57
CA SER A 30 9.10 -32.32 10.39
C SER A 30 8.20 -32.60 9.18
N TYR A 31 7.09 -33.30 9.39
CA TYR A 31 6.11 -33.61 8.34
C TYR A 31 5.40 -32.36 7.81
N ASN A 32 4.98 -31.44 8.72
CA ASN A 32 4.41 -30.13 8.33
C ASN A 32 5.42 -29.22 7.61
N ASN A 33 6.73 -29.41 7.82
CA ASN A 33 7.77 -28.68 7.09
C ASN A 33 8.00 -29.22 5.66
N ILE A 34 7.56 -30.44 5.35
CA ILE A 34 7.74 -31.07 4.04
C ILE A 34 6.48 -30.87 3.16
N ILE A 35 5.28 -31.00 3.73
CA ILE A 35 4.02 -30.77 2.99
C ILE A 35 3.89 -29.28 2.67
N GLY A 36 3.80 -28.94 1.38
CA GLY A 36 3.69 -27.58 0.88
C GLY A 36 5.00 -26.76 0.97
N ALA A 37 6.16 -27.41 1.23
CA ALA A 37 7.44 -26.72 1.29
C ALA A 37 7.80 -25.99 -0.01
N ASN A 38 7.37 -26.54 -1.15
CA ASN A 38 7.61 -25.91 -2.47
C ASN A 38 6.73 -24.68 -2.73
N ASP A 39 5.60 -24.56 -2.02
CA ASP A 39 4.66 -23.43 -2.13
C ASP A 39 4.79 -22.43 -0.97
N ARG A 40 5.74 -22.67 -0.04
CA ARG A 40 5.95 -21.80 1.10
C ARG A 40 6.65 -20.51 0.67
N LEU A 41 6.03 -19.37 0.98
CA LEU A 41 6.62 -18.06 0.74
C LEU A 41 7.44 -17.61 1.96
N HIS A 42 8.69 -17.23 1.72
CA HIS A 42 9.56 -16.64 2.72
C HIS A 42 9.49 -15.13 2.67
N ILE A 43 9.03 -14.55 3.75
CA ILE A 43 8.60 -13.16 3.83
C ILE A 43 9.63 -12.33 4.60
N ALA A 44 10.01 -11.19 4.05
CA ALA A 44 10.64 -10.10 4.78
C ALA A 44 9.65 -8.94 4.94
N ILE A 45 9.56 -8.35 6.13
CA ILE A 45 8.83 -7.11 6.38
C ILE A 45 9.87 -6.01 6.61
N ALA A 46 9.81 -4.94 5.83
CA ALA A 46 10.58 -3.73 6.03
C ALA A 46 9.65 -2.56 6.41
N GLY A 47 10.03 -1.85 7.49
CA GLY A 47 9.17 -0.85 8.13
C GLY A 47 8.24 -1.47 9.17
N LEU A 48 8.64 -1.39 10.44
CA LEU A 48 8.00 -2.09 11.55
C LEU A 48 7.22 -1.15 12.49
N GLY A 49 6.81 0.01 11.93
CA GLY A 49 6.06 1.04 12.64
C GLY A 49 4.58 0.67 12.84
N ARG A 50 3.73 1.69 12.78
CA ARG A 50 2.28 1.56 13.10
C ARG A 50 1.53 0.55 12.23
N ARG A 51 1.99 0.32 10.99
CA ARG A 51 1.34 -0.59 10.05
C ARG A 51 1.59 -2.08 10.33
N LEU A 52 2.59 -2.43 11.12
CA LEU A 52 2.97 -3.81 11.43
C LEU A 52 1.78 -4.70 11.85
N GLY A 53 0.83 -4.13 12.62
CA GLY A 53 -0.34 -4.87 13.10
C GLY A 53 -1.16 -5.55 12.03
N ALA A 54 -1.19 -4.98 10.82
CA ALA A 54 -1.94 -5.51 9.69
C ALA A 54 -1.34 -6.79 9.07
N PHE A 55 -0.10 -7.12 9.39
CA PHE A 55 0.64 -8.26 8.83
C PHE A 55 0.76 -9.45 9.78
N LEU A 56 0.38 -9.28 11.05
CA LEU A 56 0.45 -10.37 12.04
C LEU A 56 -0.41 -11.56 11.62
N ASP A 57 -1.72 -11.32 11.45
CA ASP A 57 -2.68 -12.38 11.11
C ASP A 57 -2.40 -13.03 9.75
N PRO A 58 -2.22 -12.30 8.63
CA PRO A 58 -2.04 -12.96 7.34
C PRO A 58 -0.76 -13.78 7.27
N ILE A 59 0.32 -13.40 7.98
CA ILE A 59 1.57 -14.16 7.97
C ILE A 59 1.48 -15.40 8.88
N SER A 60 0.83 -15.28 10.04
CA SER A 60 0.65 -16.40 10.98
C SER A 60 -0.50 -17.34 10.64
N HIS A 61 -1.37 -16.96 9.72
CA HIS A 61 -2.54 -17.74 9.36
C HIS A 61 -2.14 -19.07 8.72
N LYS A 62 -2.68 -20.20 9.22
CA LYS A 62 -2.32 -21.56 8.75
C LYS A 62 -2.44 -21.75 7.23
N LYS A 63 -3.45 -21.13 6.60
CA LYS A 63 -3.68 -21.23 5.14
C LYS A 63 -2.72 -20.36 4.32
N SER A 64 -1.98 -19.43 4.94
CA SER A 64 -1.06 -18.55 4.20
C SER A 64 0.14 -19.30 3.63
N ASN A 65 0.53 -20.41 4.25
CA ASN A 65 1.79 -21.11 3.97
C ASN A 65 2.96 -20.12 3.79
N ALA A 66 3.04 -19.14 4.70
CA ALA A 66 4.06 -18.11 4.75
C ALA A 66 5.01 -18.37 5.93
N ARG A 67 6.29 -18.00 5.78
CA ARG A 67 7.29 -18.01 6.82
C ARG A 67 7.95 -16.65 6.91
N LEU A 68 7.80 -15.99 8.05
CA LEU A 68 8.51 -14.75 8.33
C LEU A 68 10.00 -15.03 8.48
N THR A 69 10.82 -14.51 7.57
CA THR A 69 12.27 -14.72 7.55
C THR A 69 13.01 -13.54 8.15
N TYR A 70 12.58 -12.31 7.84
CA TYR A 70 13.20 -11.09 8.33
C TYR A 70 12.19 -10.08 8.85
N LEU A 71 12.60 -9.39 9.91
CA LEU A 71 12.05 -8.12 10.38
C LEU A 71 13.13 -7.06 10.18
N CYS A 72 12.87 -6.07 9.32
CA CYS A 72 13.82 -5.04 8.92
C CYS A 72 13.30 -3.65 9.27
N ASP A 73 14.10 -2.88 10.00
CA ASP A 73 13.80 -1.47 10.33
C ASP A 73 15.09 -0.72 10.64
N ALA A 74 15.23 0.51 10.18
CA ALA A 74 16.37 1.37 10.50
C ALA A 74 16.49 1.68 12.01
N MET A 75 15.39 1.52 12.77
CA MET A 75 15.35 1.69 14.23
C MET A 75 15.38 0.33 14.93
N GLN A 76 16.45 0.05 15.69
CA GLN A 76 16.66 -1.23 16.39
C GLN A 76 15.50 -1.57 17.34
N SER A 77 15.00 -0.60 18.08
CA SER A 77 13.89 -0.83 19.04
C SER A 77 12.59 -1.28 18.36
N GLN A 78 12.34 -0.88 17.11
CA GLN A 78 11.16 -1.35 16.35
C GLN A 78 11.29 -2.82 15.98
N MET A 79 12.48 -3.29 15.60
CA MET A 79 12.72 -4.72 15.33
C MET A 79 12.46 -5.58 16.56
N LEU A 80 12.94 -5.18 17.73
CA LEU A 80 12.72 -5.89 18.99
C LEU A 80 11.24 -5.95 19.37
N LYS A 81 10.54 -4.82 19.29
CA LYS A 81 9.08 -4.75 19.52
C LYS A 81 8.30 -5.64 18.54
N ALA A 82 8.68 -5.63 17.26
CA ALA A 82 8.04 -6.46 16.25
C ALA A 82 8.28 -7.96 16.52
N ALA A 83 9.49 -8.36 16.85
CA ALA A 83 9.81 -9.74 17.20
C ALA A 83 9.00 -10.25 18.40
N ASP A 84 8.85 -9.41 19.44
CA ASP A 84 8.02 -9.75 20.62
C ASP A 84 6.53 -9.90 20.25
N ARG A 85 6.00 -9.03 19.36
CA ARG A 85 4.63 -9.17 18.86
C ARG A 85 4.44 -10.47 18.08
N PHE A 86 5.35 -10.82 17.17
CA PHE A 86 5.27 -12.05 16.38
C PHE A 86 5.46 -13.32 17.22
N LYS A 87 6.22 -13.28 18.33
CA LYS A 87 6.41 -14.40 19.25
C LYS A 87 5.09 -15.01 19.75
N LYS A 88 4.01 -14.23 19.79
CA LYS A 88 2.67 -14.69 20.18
C LYS A 88 1.95 -15.45 19.06
N HIS A 89 2.43 -15.35 17.82
CA HIS A 89 1.78 -15.85 16.61
C HIS A 89 2.59 -16.95 15.90
N ILE A 90 3.92 -16.98 16.08
CA ILE A 90 4.82 -17.95 15.46
C ILE A 90 5.73 -18.59 16.51
N ASN A 91 6.15 -19.85 16.29
CA ASN A 91 6.98 -20.63 17.21
C ASN A 91 8.47 -20.68 16.82
N TYR A 92 8.92 -19.77 16.00
CA TYR A 92 10.29 -19.61 15.57
C TYR A 92 10.70 -18.14 15.60
N LYS A 93 12.01 -17.84 15.54
CA LYS A 93 12.53 -16.47 15.55
C LYS A 93 12.85 -16.03 14.12
N PRO A 94 12.32 -14.91 13.62
CA PRO A 94 12.79 -14.27 12.40
C PRO A 94 14.15 -13.61 12.64
N ASN A 95 14.92 -13.40 11.57
CA ASN A 95 16.14 -12.61 11.62
C ASN A 95 15.80 -11.12 11.79
N LEU A 96 16.65 -10.38 12.51
CA LEU A 96 16.56 -8.94 12.67
C LEU A 96 17.69 -8.30 11.88
N GLU A 97 17.39 -7.39 10.96
CA GLU A 97 18.38 -6.72 10.13
C GLU A 97 17.98 -5.24 9.91
N GLN A 98 18.90 -4.31 10.18
CA GLN A 98 18.66 -2.88 9.95
C GLN A 98 18.79 -2.52 8.46
N ASN A 99 19.73 -3.15 7.77
CA ASN A 99 20.02 -2.82 6.37
C ASN A 99 19.18 -3.63 5.40
N ILE A 100 18.23 -2.96 4.75
CA ILE A 100 17.33 -3.57 3.77
C ILE A 100 18.10 -4.25 2.62
N LEU A 101 19.26 -3.75 2.19
CA LEU A 101 20.02 -4.34 1.10
C LEU A 101 20.47 -5.76 1.44
N LYS A 102 20.91 -6.01 2.68
CA LYS A 102 21.28 -7.37 3.13
C LYS A 102 20.08 -8.32 3.12
N VAL A 103 18.89 -7.83 3.44
CA VAL A 103 17.64 -8.61 3.36
C VAL A 103 17.33 -8.99 1.93
N LEU A 104 17.51 -8.05 0.99
CA LEU A 104 17.22 -8.27 -0.43
C LEU A 104 18.23 -9.22 -1.09
N GLU A 105 19.48 -9.24 -0.64
CA GLU A 105 20.52 -10.14 -1.12
C GLU A 105 20.28 -11.62 -0.74
N ASP A 106 19.49 -11.89 0.31
CA ASP A 106 19.20 -13.29 0.71
C ASP A 106 18.23 -13.94 -0.30
N ASN A 107 18.76 -14.90 -1.06
CA ASN A 107 18.02 -15.66 -2.07
C ASN A 107 16.90 -16.55 -1.49
N LYS A 108 16.84 -16.72 -0.18
CA LYS A 108 15.75 -17.45 0.50
C LYS A 108 14.51 -16.61 0.68
N VAL A 109 14.60 -15.28 0.56
CA VAL A 109 13.45 -14.38 0.64
C VAL A 109 12.73 -14.36 -0.72
N ASP A 110 11.44 -14.64 -0.74
CA ASP A 110 10.59 -14.62 -1.93
C ASP A 110 9.82 -13.30 -2.05
N VAL A 111 9.49 -12.69 -0.92
CA VAL A 111 8.55 -11.58 -0.82
C VAL A 111 9.08 -10.50 0.10
N LEU A 112 9.02 -9.25 -0.37
CA LEU A 112 9.14 -8.06 0.47
C LEU A 112 7.74 -7.48 0.75
N ILE A 113 7.38 -7.34 2.03
CA ILE A 113 6.32 -6.44 2.48
C ILE A 113 6.99 -5.11 2.81
N ASN A 114 6.80 -4.11 1.94
CA ASN A 114 7.37 -2.79 2.08
C ASN A 114 6.36 -1.86 2.77
N ALA A 115 6.54 -1.64 4.06
CA ALA A 115 5.75 -0.75 4.92
C ALA A 115 6.63 0.34 5.56
N MET A 116 7.75 0.67 4.91
CA MET A 116 8.64 1.78 5.26
C MET A 116 7.94 3.13 5.02
N PRO A 117 8.54 4.28 5.36
CA PRO A 117 8.00 5.59 4.99
C PRO A 117 7.85 5.77 3.47
N ASP A 118 6.96 6.70 3.05
CA ASP A 118 6.55 6.89 1.65
C ASP A 118 7.73 6.94 0.68
N HIS A 119 8.82 7.66 1.04
CA HIS A 119 10.00 7.83 0.20
C HIS A 119 10.77 6.53 -0.10
N TRP A 120 10.50 5.47 0.65
CA TRP A 120 11.07 4.15 0.45
C TRP A 120 10.19 3.21 -0.38
N HIS A 121 8.91 3.56 -0.60
CA HIS A 121 7.97 2.62 -1.21
C HIS A 121 8.40 2.20 -2.61
N THR A 122 8.51 3.14 -3.56
CA THR A 122 8.96 2.81 -4.92
C THR A 122 10.42 2.36 -4.98
N PRO A 123 11.40 3.08 -4.40
CA PRO A 123 12.80 2.63 -4.45
C PRO A 123 13.02 1.25 -3.86
N GLY A 124 12.46 0.98 -2.68
CA GLY A 124 12.56 -0.33 -2.02
C GLY A 124 11.91 -1.44 -2.83
N ALA A 125 10.75 -1.17 -3.45
CA ALA A 125 10.05 -2.13 -4.30
C ALA A 125 10.85 -2.46 -5.56
N ILE A 126 11.41 -1.45 -6.24
CA ILE A 126 12.24 -1.66 -7.45
C ILE A 126 13.49 -2.48 -7.12
N MET A 127 14.19 -2.13 -6.04
CA MET A 127 15.35 -2.89 -5.60
C MET A 127 14.97 -4.34 -5.28
N ALA A 128 13.87 -4.58 -4.55
CA ALA A 128 13.39 -5.92 -4.26
C ALA A 128 13.14 -6.74 -5.54
N MET A 129 12.52 -6.14 -6.55
CA MET A 129 12.28 -6.80 -7.83
C MET A 129 13.58 -7.13 -8.59
N LYS A 130 14.58 -6.26 -8.53
CA LYS A 130 15.93 -6.52 -9.09
C LYS A 130 16.59 -7.75 -8.45
N TYR A 131 16.35 -7.95 -7.14
CA TYR A 131 16.79 -9.13 -6.39
C TYR A 131 15.81 -10.31 -6.50
N GLY A 132 14.88 -10.28 -7.43
CA GLY A 132 13.97 -11.38 -7.73
C GLY A 132 12.81 -11.56 -6.77
N LYS A 133 12.46 -10.57 -5.93
CA LYS A 133 11.37 -10.65 -4.95
C LYS A 133 10.05 -10.15 -5.52
N HIS A 134 8.94 -10.75 -5.10
CA HIS A 134 7.60 -10.16 -5.23
C HIS A 134 7.40 -9.09 -4.16
N VAL A 135 6.53 -8.11 -4.39
CA VAL A 135 6.40 -6.98 -3.47
C VAL A 135 4.95 -6.68 -3.12
N TYR A 136 4.66 -6.65 -1.83
CA TYR A 136 3.52 -5.92 -1.31
C TYR A 136 4.01 -4.54 -0.88
N VAL A 137 3.54 -3.47 -1.50
CA VAL A 137 3.93 -2.10 -1.15
C VAL A 137 2.77 -1.37 -0.50
N GLU A 138 2.99 -0.80 0.70
CA GLU A 138 1.97 0.04 1.32
C GLU A 138 1.70 1.30 0.49
N LYS A 139 0.53 1.89 0.72
CA LYS A 139 0.13 3.15 0.11
C LYS A 139 0.76 4.35 0.87
N PRO A 140 1.03 5.44 0.17
CA PRO A 140 1.07 5.61 -1.28
C PRO A 140 2.27 4.87 -1.88
N SER A 141 2.08 4.18 -3.00
CA SER A 141 3.16 3.37 -3.58
C SER A 141 4.32 4.19 -4.14
N SER A 142 4.14 5.49 -4.31
CA SER A 142 5.10 6.39 -4.95
C SER A 142 5.01 7.82 -4.38
N CYS A 143 6.08 8.61 -4.55
CA CYS A 143 6.15 10.01 -4.15
C CYS A 143 6.16 11.00 -5.33
N SER A 144 6.18 10.53 -6.56
CA SER A 144 6.18 11.35 -7.78
C SER A 144 5.58 10.58 -8.96
N MET A 145 5.21 11.29 -10.03
CA MET A 145 4.74 10.65 -11.25
C MET A 145 5.81 9.76 -11.89
N GLN A 146 7.08 10.16 -11.85
CA GLN A 146 8.17 9.32 -12.32
C GLN A 146 8.27 8.00 -11.55
N GLU A 147 8.23 8.05 -10.21
CA GLU A 147 8.24 6.84 -9.39
C GLU A 147 7.06 5.93 -9.73
N ASN A 148 5.89 6.54 -9.90
CA ASN A 148 4.65 5.87 -10.26
C ASN A 148 4.80 5.05 -11.56
N GLU A 149 5.42 5.65 -12.57
CA GLU A 149 5.70 5.02 -13.86
C GLU A 149 6.80 3.95 -13.77
N LEU A 150 7.90 4.25 -13.07
CA LEU A 150 9.03 3.35 -12.90
C LEU A 150 8.63 2.06 -12.18
N LEU A 151 7.74 2.14 -11.19
CA LEU A 151 7.30 0.97 -10.43
C LEU A 151 6.56 -0.04 -11.31
N VAL A 152 5.68 0.43 -12.23
CA VAL A 152 5.00 -0.42 -13.20
C VAL A 152 5.98 -1.01 -14.22
N LYS A 153 6.91 -0.19 -14.72
CA LYS A 153 7.95 -0.67 -15.66
C LYS A 153 8.82 -1.75 -15.03
N ALA A 154 9.22 -1.57 -13.77
CA ALA A 154 10.02 -2.54 -13.04
C ALA A 154 9.26 -3.87 -12.81
N ALA A 155 7.99 -3.80 -12.41
CA ALA A 155 7.16 -4.99 -12.22
C ALA A 155 7.08 -5.84 -13.50
N LYS A 156 6.85 -5.18 -14.65
CA LYS A 156 6.82 -5.84 -15.97
C LYS A 156 8.18 -6.40 -16.36
N LYS A 157 9.26 -5.59 -16.25
CA LYS A 157 10.62 -6.02 -16.64
C LYS A 157 11.11 -7.21 -15.85
N HIS A 158 10.89 -7.23 -14.54
CA HIS A 158 11.35 -8.31 -13.67
C HIS A 158 10.35 -9.45 -13.52
N ASN A 159 9.19 -9.35 -14.20
CA ASN A 159 8.11 -10.34 -14.12
C ASN A 159 7.76 -10.71 -12.67
N LYS A 160 7.46 -9.68 -11.85
CA LYS A 160 7.10 -9.84 -10.44
C LYS A 160 5.69 -9.36 -10.18
N ILE A 161 5.00 -10.07 -9.30
CA ILE A 161 3.73 -9.62 -8.77
C ILE A 161 4.01 -8.49 -7.77
N VAL A 162 3.39 -7.34 -8.02
CA VAL A 162 3.41 -6.19 -7.11
C VAL A 162 1.97 -5.78 -6.82
N GLN A 163 1.62 -5.74 -5.54
CA GLN A 163 0.30 -5.31 -5.07
C GLN A 163 0.43 -4.12 -4.14
N MET A 164 -0.36 -3.07 -4.39
CA MET A 164 -0.44 -1.91 -3.50
C MET A 164 -1.40 -2.15 -2.34
N GLY A 165 -1.10 -1.60 -1.17
CA GLY A 165 -1.89 -1.71 0.06
C GLY A 165 -3.25 -0.99 0.03
N ASN A 166 -4.05 -1.17 -1.02
CA ASN A 166 -5.43 -0.69 -1.15
C ASN A 166 -6.43 -1.76 -0.68
N GLN A 167 -6.45 -2.02 0.63
CA GLN A 167 -7.14 -3.14 1.23
C GLN A 167 -8.66 -3.19 0.96
N GLN A 168 -9.31 -2.04 0.69
CA GLN A 168 -10.73 -2.00 0.34
C GLN A 168 -11.05 -2.76 -0.95
N ARG A 169 -10.07 -2.95 -1.85
CA ARG A 169 -10.19 -3.81 -3.04
C ARG A 169 -10.43 -5.29 -2.68
N SER A 170 -10.09 -5.71 -1.46
CA SER A 170 -10.31 -7.08 -0.96
C SER A 170 -11.45 -7.16 0.05
N SER A 171 -12.12 -6.07 0.36
CA SER A 171 -13.28 -6.06 1.24
C SER A 171 -14.51 -6.60 0.51
N ILE A 172 -15.15 -7.63 1.08
CA ILE A 172 -16.26 -8.35 0.45
C ILE A 172 -17.42 -7.39 0.15
N HIS A 173 -17.84 -6.58 1.13
CA HIS A 173 -18.94 -5.61 0.92
C HIS A 173 -18.59 -4.55 -0.13
N THR A 174 -17.31 -4.11 -0.21
CA THR A 174 -16.90 -3.17 -1.25
C THR A 174 -16.95 -3.83 -2.62
N GLN A 175 -16.43 -5.05 -2.78
CA GLN A 175 -16.51 -5.81 -4.03
C GLN A 175 -17.97 -6.03 -4.47
N GLN A 176 -18.85 -6.40 -3.54
CA GLN A 176 -20.28 -6.59 -3.80
C GLN A 176 -20.93 -5.31 -4.34
N VAL A 177 -20.71 -4.16 -3.67
CA VAL A 177 -21.36 -2.93 -4.10
C VAL A 177 -20.77 -2.39 -5.41
N ILE A 178 -19.48 -2.53 -5.65
CA ILE A 178 -18.87 -2.16 -6.93
C ILE A 178 -19.43 -3.02 -8.07
N LYS A 179 -19.55 -4.34 -7.84
CA LYS A 179 -20.22 -5.21 -8.82
C LYS A 179 -21.65 -4.76 -9.12
N LYS A 180 -22.46 -4.45 -8.11
CA LYS A 180 -23.83 -3.91 -8.29
C LYS A 180 -23.84 -2.61 -9.11
N ILE A 181 -22.88 -1.72 -8.87
CA ILE A 181 -22.74 -0.48 -9.64
C ILE A 181 -22.45 -0.80 -11.12
N HIS A 182 -21.52 -1.70 -11.39
CA HIS A 182 -21.14 -2.09 -12.75
C HIS A 182 -22.25 -2.88 -13.45
N ASP A 183 -23.07 -3.64 -12.72
CA ASP A 183 -24.27 -4.32 -13.23
C ASP A 183 -25.44 -3.35 -13.50
N GLY A 184 -25.27 -2.04 -13.17
CA GLY A 184 -26.28 -1.00 -13.49
C GLY A 184 -27.36 -0.80 -12.44
N GLU A 185 -27.19 -1.27 -11.20
CA GLU A 185 -28.15 -1.13 -10.11
C GLU A 185 -28.52 0.36 -9.83
N ILE A 186 -27.55 1.26 -9.96
CA ILE A 186 -27.77 2.72 -9.84
C ILE A 186 -27.86 3.42 -11.20
N GLY A 187 -27.99 2.67 -12.29
CA GLY A 187 -27.91 3.18 -13.65
C GLY A 187 -26.48 3.60 -14.02
N THR A 188 -26.32 4.60 -14.88
CA THR A 188 -24.99 5.12 -15.25
C THR A 188 -24.38 5.92 -14.09
N ALA A 189 -23.30 5.41 -13.50
CA ALA A 189 -22.54 6.14 -12.49
C ALA A 189 -21.75 7.28 -13.16
N TYR A 190 -21.98 8.53 -12.72
CA TYR A 190 -21.44 9.74 -13.37
C TYR A 190 -20.60 10.62 -12.46
N LYS A 191 -20.77 10.48 -11.13
CA LYS A 191 -20.01 11.27 -10.16
C LYS A 191 -19.67 10.42 -8.93
N ALA A 192 -18.50 10.61 -8.37
CA ALA A 192 -18.12 10.11 -7.05
C ALA A 192 -17.55 11.24 -6.20
N LEU A 193 -17.91 11.26 -4.91
CA LEU A 193 -17.38 12.16 -3.90
C LEU A 193 -16.62 11.30 -2.87
N ALA A 194 -15.31 11.37 -2.91
CA ALA A 194 -14.40 10.76 -1.94
C ALA A 194 -14.12 11.78 -0.83
N PHE A 195 -14.09 11.37 0.44
CA PHE A 195 -13.90 12.31 1.54
C PHE A 195 -13.20 11.71 2.74
N TYR A 196 -12.56 12.61 3.51
CA TYR A 196 -11.92 12.29 4.78
C TYR A 196 -11.95 13.49 5.71
N SER A 197 -12.35 13.27 6.97
CA SER A 197 -12.26 14.25 8.05
C SER A 197 -11.63 13.63 9.29
N ASN A 198 -10.75 14.38 9.95
CA ASN A 198 -10.05 13.95 11.17
C ASN A 198 -9.69 15.19 12.01
N GLY A 199 -9.67 15.03 13.32
CA GLY A 199 -9.26 16.07 14.27
C GLY A 199 -7.78 15.97 14.66
N ARG A 200 -6.85 15.94 13.67
CA ARG A 200 -5.42 15.93 13.99
C ARG A 200 -5.00 17.20 14.70
N GLY A 201 -4.28 17.04 15.80
CA GLY A 201 -3.78 18.14 16.63
C GLY A 201 -2.58 18.87 16.06
N VAL A 202 -1.95 19.65 16.91
CA VAL A 202 -0.69 20.35 16.64
C VAL A 202 0.42 19.35 16.31
N VAL A 203 1.23 19.68 15.31
CA VAL A 203 2.47 18.98 14.99
C VAL A 203 3.65 19.80 15.51
N PRO A 204 4.56 19.23 16.29
CA PRO A 204 5.72 19.95 16.81
C PRO A 204 6.57 20.56 15.70
N LYS A 205 7.13 21.75 15.91
CA LYS A 205 8.16 22.29 15.01
C LYS A 205 9.43 21.46 15.14
N GLN A 206 10.06 21.18 14.00
CA GLN A 206 11.33 20.48 13.97
C GLN A 206 12.43 21.34 14.62
N GLN A 207 13.26 20.70 15.43
CA GLN A 207 14.42 21.29 16.05
C GLN A 207 15.64 20.41 15.84
N LYS A 208 16.82 20.98 15.73
CA LYS A 208 18.07 20.22 15.70
C LYS A 208 18.17 19.37 16.97
N ALA A 209 18.40 18.08 16.81
CA ALA A 209 18.47 17.12 17.90
C ALA A 209 19.51 16.03 17.60
N PRO A 210 20.04 15.35 18.63
CA PRO A 210 20.87 14.17 18.41
C PRO A 210 20.06 13.05 17.78
N ILE A 211 20.70 12.23 16.96
CA ILE A 211 20.08 11.02 16.39
C ILE A 211 19.71 10.09 17.57
N PRO A 212 18.45 9.58 17.64
CA PRO A 212 18.06 8.63 18.66
C PRO A 212 18.94 7.38 18.67
N GLU A 213 19.23 6.86 19.87
CA GLU A 213 19.99 5.63 20.01
C GLU A 213 19.33 4.46 19.26
N GLY A 214 20.13 3.71 18.51
CA GLY A 214 19.67 2.58 17.71
C GLY A 214 19.02 2.95 16.38
N LEU A 215 18.93 4.23 16.01
CA LEU A 215 18.47 4.69 14.70
C LEU A 215 19.66 4.84 13.74
N ASP A 216 19.68 4.06 12.67
CA ASP A 216 20.53 4.38 11.52
C ASP A 216 19.84 5.43 10.65
N TRP A 217 20.21 6.71 10.86
CA TRP A 217 19.58 7.83 10.17
C TRP A 217 19.85 7.82 8.67
N ASN A 218 21.03 7.35 8.24
CA ASN A 218 21.37 7.25 6.82
C ASN A 218 20.52 6.20 6.11
N LEU A 219 20.33 5.02 6.72
CA LEU A 219 19.42 4.00 6.20
C LEU A 219 17.96 4.46 6.25
N TRP A 220 17.56 5.20 7.30
CA TRP A 220 16.19 5.71 7.37
C TRP A 220 15.88 6.68 6.23
N GLN A 221 16.80 7.60 5.92
CA GLN A 221 16.67 8.53 4.79
C GLN A 221 16.79 7.81 3.43
N GLY A 222 17.73 6.88 3.33
CA GLY A 222 17.95 6.05 2.14
C GLY A 222 17.94 6.85 0.84
N PRO A 223 16.95 6.63 -0.06
CA PRO A 223 16.89 7.30 -1.37
C PRO A 223 16.47 8.78 -1.31
N ALA A 224 15.91 9.28 -0.20
CA ALA A 224 15.59 10.70 -0.07
C ALA A 224 16.86 11.54 0.06
N VAL A 225 16.82 12.83 -0.32
CA VAL A 225 17.93 13.75 -0.10
C VAL A 225 18.29 13.79 1.38
N HIS A 226 19.55 13.49 1.71
CA HIS A 226 19.99 13.42 3.09
C HIS A 226 20.03 14.79 3.76
N ARG A 227 19.58 14.85 4.99
CA ARG A 227 19.53 16.04 5.83
C ARG A 227 20.02 15.73 7.23
N GLU A 228 20.46 16.75 7.96
CA GLU A 228 20.70 16.60 9.40
C GLU A 228 19.42 16.11 10.11
N TYR A 229 19.60 15.35 11.17
CA TYR A 229 18.47 14.87 11.96
C TYR A 229 17.79 16.03 12.69
N THR A 230 16.46 16.01 12.64
CA THR A 230 15.62 16.91 13.42
C THR A 230 14.62 16.10 14.26
N SER A 231 14.26 16.64 15.43
CA SER A 231 13.31 16.00 16.33
C SER A 231 11.99 15.64 15.63
N GLU A 232 11.28 14.63 16.14
CA GLU A 232 9.94 14.22 15.72
C GLU A 232 9.83 13.68 14.26
N THR A 233 10.95 13.54 13.53
CA THR A 233 10.90 13.17 12.11
C THR A 233 10.68 11.68 11.90
N TRP A 234 11.47 10.81 12.52
CA TRP A 234 11.58 9.40 12.13
C TRP A 234 10.34 8.53 12.43
N ASP A 235 9.58 8.85 13.48
CA ASP A 235 8.48 7.96 13.93
C ASP A 235 7.22 8.10 13.07
N TYR A 236 6.70 9.33 12.92
CA TYR A 236 5.43 9.53 12.21
C TYR A 236 5.31 10.89 11.51
N ASN A 237 5.84 11.96 12.12
CA ASN A 237 5.59 13.33 11.68
C ASN A 237 6.26 13.67 10.33
N TRP A 238 7.14 12.79 9.83
CA TRP A 238 7.71 12.91 8.48
C TRP A 238 6.63 13.07 7.39
N HIS A 239 5.41 12.62 7.61
CA HIS A 239 4.28 12.85 6.70
C HIS A 239 4.00 14.33 6.46
N TRP A 240 4.34 15.19 7.42
CA TRP A 240 3.93 16.60 7.45
C TRP A 240 5.07 17.59 7.28
N TYR A 241 6.31 17.13 7.35
CA TYR A 241 7.52 17.96 7.26
C TYR A 241 8.04 18.07 5.82
N GLY A 242 7.19 18.55 4.91
CA GLY A 242 7.54 18.80 3.51
C GLY A 242 7.59 17.53 2.64
N TRP A 243 8.08 17.72 1.42
CA TRP A 243 7.97 16.73 0.33
C TRP A 243 9.18 15.79 0.21
N ASN A 244 10.13 15.85 1.13
CA ASN A 244 11.30 15.00 1.07
C ASN A 244 10.97 13.53 1.40
N TYR A 245 10.12 13.34 2.42
CA TYR A 245 9.80 12.01 2.94
C TYR A 245 8.33 11.62 2.73
N GLY A 246 7.40 12.59 2.78
CA GLY A 246 5.97 12.34 2.73
C GLY A 246 5.30 12.85 1.47
N THR A 247 4.01 12.51 1.33
CA THR A 247 3.13 12.85 0.21
C THR A 247 1.89 13.61 0.66
N ALA A 248 1.96 14.27 1.80
CA ALA A 248 0.85 14.97 2.46
C ALA A 248 -0.35 14.07 2.80
N GLU A 249 -1.45 14.70 3.21
CA GLU A 249 -2.65 13.95 3.60
C GLU A 249 -3.32 13.27 2.40
N THR A 250 -3.12 13.77 1.19
CA THR A 250 -3.64 13.14 -0.02
C THR A 250 -3.03 11.76 -0.22
N GLY A 251 -1.70 11.62 -0.14
CA GLY A 251 -1.06 10.30 -0.16
C GLY A 251 -1.41 9.44 1.06
N ASN A 252 -1.51 10.05 2.24
CA ASN A 252 -1.79 9.31 3.46
C ASN A 252 -3.23 8.75 3.51
N ASN A 253 -4.25 9.52 3.10
CA ASN A 253 -5.65 9.11 3.21
C ASN A 253 -6.43 9.09 1.90
N ALA A 254 -6.29 10.07 1.00
CA ALA A 254 -7.09 10.13 -0.22
C ALA A 254 -6.86 8.94 -1.14
N THR A 255 -5.67 8.34 -1.13
CA THR A 255 -5.35 7.14 -1.93
C THR A 255 -6.43 6.07 -1.85
N HIS A 256 -6.95 5.79 -0.66
CA HIS A 256 -7.96 4.74 -0.46
C HIS A 256 -9.32 5.11 -1.07
N GLU A 257 -9.80 6.33 -0.79
CA GLU A 257 -11.13 6.76 -1.21
C GLU A 257 -11.16 7.11 -2.70
N LEU A 258 -10.09 7.71 -3.23
CA LEU A 258 -9.95 7.97 -4.68
C LEU A 258 -9.89 6.66 -5.47
N ASP A 259 -9.23 5.63 -4.94
CA ASP A 259 -9.17 4.33 -5.57
C ASP A 259 -10.55 3.67 -5.68
N VAL A 260 -11.35 3.71 -4.61
CA VAL A 260 -12.73 3.18 -4.62
C VAL A 260 -13.62 4.00 -5.57
N ALA A 261 -13.48 5.34 -5.57
CA ALA A 261 -14.22 6.23 -6.46
C ALA A 261 -13.91 5.92 -7.94
N ARG A 262 -12.61 5.79 -8.27
CA ARG A 262 -12.16 5.44 -9.62
C ARG A 262 -12.69 4.06 -10.05
N TRP A 263 -12.60 3.08 -9.18
CA TRP A 263 -13.10 1.74 -9.42
C TRP A 263 -14.60 1.72 -9.67
N ALA A 264 -15.38 2.47 -8.85
CA ALA A 264 -16.83 2.56 -9.01
C ALA A 264 -17.25 3.22 -10.33
N LEU A 265 -16.56 4.29 -10.76
CA LEU A 265 -16.86 4.99 -12.01
C LEU A 265 -16.26 4.29 -13.25
N ASN A 266 -15.39 3.31 -13.06
CA ASN A 266 -14.65 2.62 -14.13
C ASN A 266 -14.00 3.63 -15.09
N VAL A 267 -13.10 4.46 -14.55
CA VAL A 267 -12.37 5.51 -15.28
C VAL A 267 -10.86 5.35 -15.11
N ASP A 268 -10.08 5.84 -16.06
CA ASP A 268 -8.63 5.82 -16.04
C ASP A 268 -8.06 7.18 -15.57
N LEU A 269 -7.29 7.87 -16.41
CA LEU A 269 -6.70 9.16 -16.08
C LEU A 269 -7.69 10.31 -16.33
N PRO A 270 -7.72 11.34 -15.48
CA PRO A 270 -8.56 12.52 -15.72
C PRO A 270 -8.01 13.35 -16.89
N ARG A 271 -8.88 14.10 -17.58
CA ARG A 271 -8.48 15.09 -18.57
C ARG A 271 -8.19 16.47 -17.96
N LEU A 272 -8.81 16.79 -16.82
CA LEU A 272 -8.67 18.08 -16.12
C LEU A 272 -8.57 17.85 -14.63
N VAL A 273 -7.65 18.59 -13.99
CA VAL A 273 -7.40 18.58 -12.55
C VAL A 273 -7.55 20.01 -12.01
N GLU A 274 -8.46 20.18 -11.05
CA GLU A 274 -8.75 21.44 -10.39
C GLU A 274 -8.59 21.24 -8.88
N VAL A 275 -7.80 22.08 -8.22
CA VAL A 275 -7.47 21.91 -6.79
C VAL A 275 -7.47 23.24 -6.06
N GLU A 276 -8.16 23.26 -4.92
CA GLU A 276 -8.04 24.28 -3.90
C GLU A 276 -7.53 23.64 -2.62
N ALA A 277 -6.36 24.06 -2.13
CA ALA A 277 -5.74 23.50 -0.94
C ALA A 277 -5.06 24.60 -0.11
N ALA A 278 -5.18 24.48 1.23
CA ALA A 278 -4.56 25.41 2.16
C ALA A 278 -4.31 24.77 3.53
N LYS A 279 -3.33 25.30 4.26
CA LYS A 279 -3.22 25.09 5.69
C LYS A 279 -4.19 26.07 6.38
N ARG A 280 -5.18 25.54 7.07
CA ARG A 280 -6.26 26.33 7.70
C ARG A 280 -6.20 26.34 9.22
N HIS A 281 -5.55 25.33 9.82
CA HIS A 281 -5.51 25.13 11.26
C HIS A 281 -4.07 25.14 11.79
N PHE A 282 -3.87 25.63 13.00
CA PHE A 282 -2.55 25.69 13.65
C PHE A 282 -1.45 26.23 12.73
N ILE A 283 -1.67 27.45 12.21
CA ILE A 283 -0.87 28.04 11.13
C ILE A 283 0.64 28.04 11.43
N ASP A 284 1.02 28.23 12.70
CA ASP A 284 2.41 28.35 13.14
C ASP A 284 3.04 27.07 13.67
N ASP A 285 2.38 25.90 13.49
CA ASP A 285 2.93 24.61 13.92
C ASP A 285 3.91 24.03 12.89
N GLY A 286 4.47 22.84 13.20
CA GLY A 286 5.44 22.16 12.35
C GLY A 286 4.88 21.54 11.07
N TRP A 287 3.57 21.49 10.89
CA TRP A 287 2.96 20.96 9.66
C TRP A 287 3.16 21.94 8.51
N GLU A 288 3.93 21.58 7.50
CA GLU A 288 4.32 22.47 6.40
C GLU A 288 3.37 22.42 5.20
N MET A 289 2.60 21.35 5.06
CA MET A 289 1.72 21.11 3.92
C MET A 289 0.31 21.66 4.18
N TYR A 290 -0.59 21.53 3.20
CA TYR A 290 -2.01 21.80 3.38
C TYR A 290 -2.65 20.79 4.35
N ASP A 291 -3.68 21.19 5.08
CA ASP A 291 -4.51 20.34 5.95
C ASP A 291 -5.95 20.22 5.45
N THR A 292 -6.31 21.04 4.47
CA THR A 292 -7.63 21.08 3.82
C THR A 292 -7.43 21.12 2.31
N MET A 293 -8.15 20.27 1.58
CA MET A 293 -8.10 20.23 0.12
C MET A 293 -9.46 19.87 -0.47
N LEU A 294 -9.88 20.63 -1.46
CA LEU A 294 -10.89 20.24 -2.43
C LEU A 294 -10.19 19.97 -3.75
N ALA A 295 -10.36 18.78 -4.32
CA ALA A 295 -9.84 18.46 -5.63
C ALA A 295 -10.97 17.91 -6.50
N ARG A 296 -10.96 18.28 -7.79
CA ARG A 296 -11.89 17.79 -8.79
C ARG A 296 -11.13 17.24 -9.97
N PHE A 297 -11.47 16.02 -10.34
CA PHE A 297 -10.94 15.28 -11.47
C PHE A 297 -12.07 15.08 -12.48
N THR A 298 -11.95 15.69 -13.66
CA THR A 298 -12.91 15.51 -14.75
C THR A 298 -12.35 14.54 -15.76
N PHE A 299 -13.15 13.52 -16.09
CA PHE A 299 -12.80 12.46 -17.04
C PHE A 299 -13.53 12.65 -18.38
N GLU A 300 -13.29 11.75 -19.33
CA GLU A 300 -14.14 11.64 -20.52
C GLU A 300 -15.58 11.31 -20.10
N ASP A 301 -16.54 11.56 -21.01
CA ASP A 301 -17.99 11.41 -20.75
C ASP A 301 -18.49 12.26 -19.58
N ASN A 302 -17.76 13.34 -19.23
CA ASN A 302 -18.07 14.23 -18.13
C ASN A 302 -18.25 13.53 -16.76
N LYS A 303 -17.68 12.35 -16.57
CA LYS A 303 -17.60 11.75 -15.25
C LYS A 303 -16.68 12.58 -14.35
N ILE A 304 -17.00 12.64 -13.07
CA ILE A 304 -16.31 13.49 -12.10
C ILE A 304 -15.99 12.69 -10.84
N ILE A 305 -14.75 12.81 -10.37
CA ILE A 305 -14.38 12.44 -9.00
C ILE A 305 -14.02 13.71 -8.26
N GLU A 306 -14.63 13.92 -7.08
CA GLU A 306 -14.26 14.98 -6.15
C GLU A 306 -13.61 14.37 -4.90
N TRP A 307 -12.64 15.09 -4.34
CA TRP A 307 -12.03 14.82 -3.05
C TRP A 307 -12.27 15.98 -2.09
N ASP A 308 -12.88 15.71 -0.93
CA ASP A 308 -13.03 16.65 0.20
C ASP A 308 -12.20 16.14 1.39
N GLY A 309 -11.01 16.69 1.56
CA GLY A 309 -10.07 16.33 2.60
C GLY A 309 -9.95 17.39 3.69
N LYS A 310 -10.29 17.03 4.93
CA LYS A 310 -10.19 17.89 6.13
C LYS A 310 -9.44 17.14 7.23
N SER A 311 -8.13 17.30 7.30
CA SER A 311 -7.30 16.51 8.22
C SER A 311 -7.29 17.02 9.65
N ARG A 312 -7.70 18.28 9.86
CA ARG A 312 -7.70 18.95 11.17
C ARG A 312 -9.07 19.48 11.59
N ASN A 313 -10.13 19.00 10.92
CA ASN A 313 -11.51 19.27 11.27
C ASN A 313 -12.30 17.96 11.23
N ALA A 314 -12.71 17.46 12.39
CA ALA A 314 -13.39 16.18 12.52
C ALA A 314 -14.89 16.21 12.21
N TYR A 315 -15.45 17.34 11.74
CA TYR A 315 -16.87 17.42 11.43
C TYR A 315 -17.24 16.48 10.28
N ASN A 316 -18.15 15.56 10.53
CA ASN A 316 -18.58 14.51 9.62
C ASN A 316 -19.66 15.04 8.67
N THR A 317 -19.27 15.80 7.65
CA THR A 317 -20.19 16.43 6.67
C THR A 317 -21.16 15.42 6.04
N TYR A 318 -20.68 14.19 5.81
CA TYR A 318 -21.44 13.14 5.08
C TYR A 318 -21.88 11.99 6.00
N GLY A 319 -21.99 12.24 7.30
CA GLY A 319 -22.41 11.24 8.29
C GLY A 319 -21.34 10.16 8.59
N SER A 320 -20.12 10.35 8.11
CA SER A 320 -18.96 9.49 8.35
C SER A 320 -17.67 10.31 8.26
N GLY A 321 -16.63 9.92 8.99
CA GLY A 321 -15.31 10.56 8.91
C GLY A 321 -14.55 10.23 7.62
N ARG A 322 -15.00 9.23 6.85
CA ARG A 322 -14.41 8.83 5.57
C ARG A 322 -15.35 7.98 4.74
N GLY A 323 -15.17 7.97 3.45
CA GLY A 323 -15.92 7.12 2.55
C GLY A 323 -16.03 7.71 1.14
N VAL A 324 -16.87 7.08 0.34
CA VAL A 324 -17.18 7.50 -1.02
C VAL A 324 -18.68 7.48 -1.21
N ILE A 325 -19.22 8.54 -1.81
CA ILE A 325 -20.60 8.61 -2.31
C ILE A 325 -20.55 8.53 -3.83
N ILE A 326 -21.23 7.57 -4.41
CA ILE A 326 -21.32 7.38 -5.86
C ILE A 326 -22.74 7.72 -6.31
N PHE A 327 -22.86 8.58 -7.30
CA PHE A 327 -24.12 9.02 -7.88
C PHE A 327 -24.31 8.39 -9.25
N GLY A 328 -25.46 7.75 -9.43
CA GLY A 328 -25.90 7.18 -10.70
C GLY A 328 -27.23 7.73 -11.14
N SER A 329 -27.64 7.48 -12.39
CA SER A 329 -28.87 8.01 -12.99
C SER A 329 -30.16 7.45 -12.36
N LYS A 330 -30.09 6.28 -11.65
CA LYS A 330 -31.24 5.62 -11.02
C LYS A 330 -31.14 5.57 -9.49
N GLY A 331 -29.98 5.87 -8.90
CA GLY A 331 -29.76 5.77 -7.45
C GLY A 331 -28.37 6.24 -7.04
N SER A 332 -28.03 6.00 -5.78
CA SER A 332 -26.75 6.38 -5.21
C SER A 332 -26.25 5.31 -4.25
N VAL A 333 -24.94 5.27 -4.05
CA VAL A 333 -24.28 4.40 -3.07
C VAL A 333 -23.43 5.24 -2.14
N PHE A 334 -23.49 4.95 -0.85
CA PHE A 334 -22.45 5.31 0.12
C PHE A 334 -21.66 4.05 0.47
N VAL A 335 -20.32 4.13 0.45
CA VAL A 335 -19.45 3.04 0.87
C VAL A 335 -18.27 3.54 1.68
N ASN A 336 -17.93 2.83 2.76
CA ASN A 336 -16.74 3.04 3.57
C ASN A 336 -16.12 1.69 3.98
N ARG A 337 -15.16 1.70 4.89
CA ARG A 337 -14.47 0.47 5.34
C ARG A 337 -15.33 -0.50 6.15
N SER A 338 -16.51 -0.09 6.61
CA SER A 338 -17.34 -0.87 7.52
C SER A 338 -18.70 -1.26 6.94
N HIS A 339 -19.17 -0.59 5.90
CA HIS A 339 -20.47 -0.88 5.30
C HIS A 339 -20.65 -0.15 3.97
N TYR A 340 -21.67 -0.57 3.21
CA TYR A 340 -22.30 0.26 2.20
C TYR A 340 -23.80 0.43 2.44
N LYS A 341 -24.33 1.49 1.83
CA LYS A 341 -25.76 1.78 1.75
C LYS A 341 -26.12 2.07 0.29
N LEU A 342 -27.16 1.44 -0.20
CA LEU A 342 -27.71 1.65 -1.53
C LEU A 342 -29.03 2.43 -1.41
N PHE A 343 -29.20 3.45 -2.20
CA PHE A 343 -30.36 4.32 -2.21
C PHE A 343 -30.96 4.40 -3.62
N ASN A 344 -32.29 4.49 -3.70
CA ASN A 344 -32.95 4.83 -4.96
C ASN A 344 -32.78 6.33 -5.31
N ARG A 345 -33.26 6.73 -6.48
CA ARG A 345 -33.19 8.14 -6.94
C ARG A 345 -33.86 9.15 -5.99
N ASN A 346 -34.85 8.73 -5.22
CA ASN A 346 -35.56 9.59 -4.25
C ASN A 346 -34.87 9.62 -2.87
N GLY A 347 -33.67 9.04 -2.74
CA GLY A 347 -32.92 9.00 -1.49
C GLY A 347 -33.42 7.99 -0.46
N LYS A 348 -34.38 7.11 -0.81
CA LYS A 348 -34.85 6.04 0.07
C LYS A 348 -33.81 4.94 0.11
N LEU A 349 -33.44 4.52 1.33
CA LEU A 349 -32.55 3.38 1.56
C LEU A 349 -33.20 2.08 1.02
N ILE A 350 -32.49 1.38 0.16
CA ILE A 350 -32.88 0.08 -0.39
C ILE A 350 -32.18 -1.06 0.36
N GLU A 351 -30.86 -0.91 0.57
CA GLU A 351 -30.04 -1.98 1.13
C GLU A 351 -28.92 -1.40 1.99
N LYS A 352 -28.55 -2.10 3.04
CA LYS A 352 -27.38 -1.83 3.87
C LYS A 352 -26.70 -3.14 4.22
N ILE A 353 -25.41 -3.25 3.88
CA ILE A 353 -24.55 -4.40 4.24
C ILE A 353 -23.38 -3.87 5.10
N THR A 354 -23.05 -4.60 6.15
CA THR A 354 -21.97 -4.22 7.07
C THR A 354 -20.86 -5.26 7.06
N SER A 355 -19.62 -4.83 7.30
CA SER A 355 -18.47 -5.74 7.42
C SER A 355 -18.52 -6.65 8.65
N ARG A 356 -19.46 -6.43 9.58
CA ARG A 356 -19.72 -7.34 10.72
C ARG A 356 -20.38 -8.63 10.29
N ASP A 357 -21.02 -8.61 9.14
CA ASP A 357 -21.59 -9.79 8.49
C ASP A 357 -20.49 -10.65 7.81
N GLU A 358 -19.24 -10.17 7.81
CA GLU A 358 -18.04 -10.84 7.36
C GLU A 358 -17.27 -11.33 8.60
N GLU A 359 -17.09 -12.64 8.77
CA GLU A 359 -16.37 -13.21 9.91
C GLU A 359 -14.94 -12.67 10.04
N GLY A 360 -14.61 -12.10 11.21
CA GLY A 360 -13.27 -12.02 11.78
C GLY A 360 -12.51 -10.69 11.71
N GLY A 361 -12.02 -10.28 12.87
CA GLY A 361 -10.82 -9.45 13.08
C GLY A 361 -11.00 -7.93 13.07
N ILE A 362 -10.43 -7.27 14.09
CA ILE A 362 -10.33 -5.80 14.17
C ILE A 362 -9.07 -5.35 13.43
N ALA A 363 -9.22 -4.78 12.23
CA ALA A 363 -8.11 -4.05 11.59
C ALA A 363 -8.01 -2.61 12.11
N LEU A 364 -6.81 -2.06 12.19
CA LEU A 364 -6.59 -0.64 12.45
C LEU A 364 -7.39 0.21 11.45
N GLY A 365 -8.32 1.03 11.98
CA GLY A 365 -9.18 1.89 11.17
C GLY A 365 -10.59 1.35 10.86
N GLY A 366 -11.04 0.29 11.55
CA GLY A 366 -12.43 -0.17 11.50
C GLY A 366 -12.85 -0.73 10.14
N GLY A 367 -12.35 -1.88 9.75
CA GLY A 367 -12.67 -2.48 8.46
C GLY A 367 -12.53 -4.01 8.45
N GLY A 368 -12.97 -4.70 9.49
CA GLY A 368 -12.94 -6.16 9.55
C GLY A 368 -11.55 -6.75 9.26
N ASN A 369 -11.50 -7.92 8.63
CA ASN A 369 -10.25 -8.59 8.27
C ASN A 369 -9.71 -8.21 6.86
N MET A 370 -10.15 -7.09 6.27
CA MET A 370 -9.79 -6.73 4.89
C MET A 370 -8.27 -6.69 4.63
N SER A 371 -7.44 -6.35 5.63
CA SER A 371 -5.98 -6.41 5.48
C SER A 371 -5.49 -7.84 5.35
N THR A 372 -6.03 -8.76 6.14
CA THR A 372 -5.73 -10.20 6.05
C THR A 372 -6.14 -10.75 4.68
N LEU A 373 -7.36 -10.48 4.24
CA LEU A 373 -7.85 -10.90 2.92
C LEU A 373 -6.97 -10.35 1.79
N HIS A 374 -6.54 -9.09 1.91
CA HIS A 374 -5.73 -8.44 0.89
C HIS A 374 -4.33 -9.04 0.77
N VAL A 375 -3.66 -9.28 1.90
CA VAL A 375 -2.33 -9.93 1.91
C VAL A 375 -2.43 -11.40 1.50
N MET A 376 -3.48 -12.12 1.91
CA MET A 376 -3.72 -13.50 1.47
C MET A 376 -3.96 -13.59 -0.03
N ASN A 377 -4.74 -12.67 -0.61
CA ASN A 377 -4.93 -12.57 -2.06
C ASN A 377 -3.59 -12.34 -2.79
N PHE A 378 -2.72 -11.49 -2.25
CA PHE A 378 -1.38 -11.29 -2.81
C PHE A 378 -0.54 -12.59 -2.80
N PHE A 379 -0.56 -13.34 -1.71
CA PHE A 379 0.13 -14.64 -1.66
C PHE A 379 -0.44 -15.65 -2.65
N ASP A 380 -1.75 -15.66 -2.84
CA ASP A 380 -2.40 -16.52 -3.82
C ASP A 380 -2.10 -16.07 -5.26
N ALA A 381 -1.97 -14.77 -5.51
CA ALA A 381 -1.57 -14.24 -6.81
C ALA A 381 -0.11 -14.66 -7.17
N ILE A 382 0.82 -14.63 -6.21
CA ILE A 382 2.19 -15.12 -6.42
C ILE A 382 2.20 -16.61 -6.81
N ARG A 383 1.30 -17.40 -6.23
CA ARG A 383 1.16 -18.85 -6.53
C ARG A 383 0.37 -19.15 -7.80
N GLY A 384 -0.12 -18.12 -8.50
CA GLY A 384 -0.98 -18.28 -9.68
C GLY A 384 -2.39 -18.82 -9.36
N LYS A 385 -2.84 -18.73 -8.10
CA LYS A 385 -4.17 -19.19 -7.66
C LYS A 385 -5.24 -18.09 -7.72
N ALA A 386 -4.83 -16.84 -7.82
CA ALA A 386 -5.71 -15.67 -7.92
C ALA A 386 -5.07 -14.56 -8.77
N ILE A 387 -5.88 -13.56 -9.12
CA ILE A 387 -5.39 -12.27 -9.63
C ILE A 387 -5.25 -11.35 -8.42
N ALA A 388 -4.20 -10.53 -8.40
CA ALA A 388 -4.01 -9.51 -7.37
C ALA A 388 -5.17 -8.50 -7.41
N ASN A 389 -5.76 -8.20 -6.25
CA ASN A 389 -6.93 -7.30 -6.18
C ASN A 389 -6.57 -5.82 -6.39
N ALA A 390 -5.32 -5.43 -6.10
CA ALA A 390 -4.78 -4.09 -6.37
C ALA A 390 -3.42 -4.21 -7.07
N PRO A 391 -3.38 -4.78 -8.30
CA PRO A 391 -2.13 -4.90 -9.04
C PRO A 391 -1.59 -3.52 -9.35
N ILE A 392 -0.25 -3.40 -9.41
CA ILE A 392 0.38 -2.07 -9.44
C ILE A 392 0.06 -1.27 -10.70
N ASP A 393 -0.20 -1.92 -11.82
CA ASP A 393 -0.57 -1.26 -13.09
C ASP A 393 -1.97 -0.61 -13.02
N ASP A 394 -2.91 -1.16 -12.27
CA ASP A 394 -4.21 -0.53 -12.00
C ASP A 394 -4.13 0.48 -10.84
N ALA A 395 -3.50 0.10 -9.74
CA ALA A 395 -3.35 0.95 -8.55
C ALA A 395 -2.57 2.25 -8.85
N ASN A 396 -1.62 2.18 -9.78
CA ASN A 396 -0.85 3.29 -10.30
C ASN A 396 -1.72 4.43 -10.88
N ILE A 397 -2.84 4.10 -11.52
CA ILE A 397 -3.78 5.09 -12.07
C ILE A 397 -4.46 5.87 -10.94
N SER A 398 -4.82 5.19 -9.85
CA SER A 398 -5.36 5.86 -8.65
C SER A 398 -4.29 6.76 -7.99
N MET A 399 -3.03 6.32 -7.98
CA MET A 399 -1.90 7.11 -7.48
C MET A 399 -1.64 8.37 -8.32
N ALA A 400 -1.87 8.32 -9.64
CA ALA A 400 -1.72 9.49 -10.49
C ALA A 400 -2.62 10.65 -10.02
N MET A 401 -3.87 10.38 -9.64
CA MET A 401 -4.77 11.43 -9.09
C MET A 401 -4.19 12.07 -7.82
N VAL A 402 -3.59 11.28 -6.93
CA VAL A 402 -2.92 11.79 -5.72
C VAL A 402 -1.78 12.74 -6.09
N HIS A 403 -0.95 12.35 -7.05
CA HIS A 403 0.17 13.19 -7.50
C HIS A 403 -0.30 14.44 -8.21
N TYR A 404 -1.30 14.36 -9.08
CA TYR A 404 -1.87 15.54 -9.75
C TYR A 404 -2.43 16.55 -8.73
N ALA A 405 -3.17 16.08 -7.72
CA ALA A 405 -3.67 16.95 -6.66
C ALA A 405 -2.53 17.61 -5.89
N ASN A 406 -1.49 16.86 -5.53
CA ASN A 406 -0.32 17.39 -4.84
C ASN A 406 0.44 18.41 -5.71
N VAL A 407 0.64 18.13 -6.99
CA VAL A 407 1.33 19.04 -7.92
C VAL A 407 0.52 20.32 -8.10
N SER A 408 -0.79 20.22 -8.39
CA SER A 408 -1.68 21.37 -8.55
C SER A 408 -1.66 22.26 -7.31
N SER A 409 -1.71 21.68 -6.11
CA SER A 409 -1.66 22.44 -4.85
C SER A 409 -0.31 23.17 -4.66
N ARG A 410 0.81 22.58 -5.10
CA ARG A 410 2.17 23.15 -4.97
C ARG A 410 2.38 24.33 -5.92
N ILE A 411 1.92 24.20 -7.17
CA ILE A 411 2.05 25.27 -8.17
C ILE A 411 0.90 26.28 -8.12
N LYS A 412 -0.15 25.98 -7.33
CA LYS A 412 -1.39 26.80 -7.23
C LYS A 412 -2.05 27.06 -8.59
N GLN A 413 -2.05 26.05 -9.45
CA GLN A 413 -2.62 26.12 -10.80
C GLN A 413 -3.34 24.82 -11.14
N ASN A 414 -4.47 24.94 -11.82
CA ASN A 414 -5.16 23.84 -12.44
C ASN A 414 -4.47 23.48 -13.77
N PHE A 415 -4.64 22.24 -14.24
CA PHE A 415 -4.06 21.82 -15.51
C PHE A 415 -4.83 20.67 -16.15
N GLU A 416 -4.68 20.56 -17.46
CA GLU A 416 -5.12 19.41 -18.24
C GLU A 416 -4.06 18.32 -18.28
N VAL A 417 -4.49 17.10 -18.54
CA VAL A 417 -3.66 15.87 -18.56
C VAL A 417 -3.84 15.15 -19.89
N ASP A 418 -2.75 14.71 -20.49
CA ASP A 418 -2.76 13.73 -21.58
C ASP A 418 -3.21 12.38 -21.01
N GLN A 419 -4.42 11.98 -21.28
CA GLN A 419 -5.01 10.75 -20.74
C GLN A 419 -4.32 9.46 -21.21
N LYS A 420 -3.54 9.51 -22.31
CA LYS A 420 -2.78 8.35 -22.81
C LYS A 420 -1.41 8.22 -22.17
N LYS A 421 -0.75 9.37 -21.94
CA LYS A 421 0.63 9.42 -21.42
C LYS A 421 0.70 9.75 -19.93
N GLY A 422 -0.36 10.31 -19.35
CA GLY A 422 -0.38 10.82 -17.98
C GLY A 422 0.41 12.12 -17.79
N THR A 423 0.92 12.74 -18.86
CA THR A 423 1.69 14.00 -18.78
C THR A 423 0.78 15.20 -18.56
N MET A 424 1.23 16.16 -17.79
CA MET A 424 0.49 17.37 -17.46
C MET A 424 0.76 18.45 -18.52
N PHE A 425 -0.30 19.04 -19.11
CA PHE A 425 -0.18 20.14 -20.08
C PHE A 425 0.10 21.48 -19.38
N ASN A 426 1.11 21.49 -18.49
CA ASN A 426 1.57 22.65 -17.74
C ASN A 426 3.05 22.47 -17.42
N ILE A 427 3.90 23.40 -17.88
CA ILE A 427 5.35 23.30 -17.70
C ILE A 427 5.76 23.35 -16.22
N ASN A 428 5.09 24.18 -15.41
CA ASN A 428 5.36 24.23 -13.98
C ASN A 428 4.99 22.92 -13.28
N ALA A 429 3.90 22.28 -13.72
CA ALA A 429 3.50 20.98 -13.21
C ALA A 429 4.52 19.90 -13.61
N MET A 430 5.02 19.91 -14.85
CA MET A 430 6.02 18.95 -15.32
C MET A 430 7.36 19.06 -14.56
N ASN A 431 7.72 20.22 -14.01
CA ASN A 431 8.89 20.34 -13.13
C ASN A 431 8.75 19.52 -11.83
N HIS A 432 7.54 19.07 -11.50
CA HIS A 432 7.26 18.18 -10.36
C HIS A 432 6.99 16.73 -10.78
N TRP A 433 7.23 16.36 -12.04
CA TRP A 433 7.16 14.98 -12.52
C TRP A 433 8.12 14.06 -11.77
N THR A 434 9.28 14.57 -11.44
CA THR A 434 10.33 13.91 -10.68
C THR A 434 10.49 14.56 -9.30
N LYS A 435 11.24 13.90 -8.43
CA LYS A 435 11.74 14.48 -7.17
C LYS A 435 13.25 14.30 -7.08
N PRO A 436 13.95 15.13 -6.27
CA PRO A 436 15.36 14.90 -6.02
C PRO A 436 15.59 13.66 -5.15
N TYR A 437 16.73 13.00 -5.37
CA TYR A 437 17.17 11.82 -4.63
C TYR A 437 18.63 11.98 -4.20
N GLU A 438 19.01 11.23 -3.16
CA GLU A 438 20.40 11.07 -2.76
C GLU A 438 21.20 10.37 -3.87
N GLU A 439 22.34 10.95 -4.27
CA GLU A 439 23.11 10.51 -5.44
C GLU A 439 23.51 9.03 -5.34
N SER A 440 24.02 8.62 -4.18
CA SER A 440 24.48 7.24 -3.92
C SER A 440 23.38 6.17 -4.02
N TRP A 441 22.12 6.57 -4.09
CA TRP A 441 20.98 5.66 -4.19
C TRP A 441 20.37 5.60 -5.60
N LYS A 442 20.57 6.62 -6.45
CA LYS A 442 19.94 6.73 -7.77
C LYS A 442 20.16 5.49 -8.64
N GLU A 443 21.38 5.00 -8.73
CA GLU A 443 21.72 3.84 -9.56
C GLU A 443 21.04 2.54 -9.10
N LYS A 444 20.72 2.45 -7.80
CA LYS A 444 20.12 1.25 -7.24
C LYS A 444 18.69 1.01 -7.72
N PHE A 445 17.93 2.08 -8.06
CA PHE A 445 16.52 1.94 -8.42
C PHE A 445 16.08 2.70 -9.68
N LEU A 446 16.72 3.80 -10.08
CA LEU A 446 16.30 4.56 -11.28
C LEU A 446 16.64 3.87 -12.59
N ILE A 447 17.70 3.05 -12.61
CA ILE A 447 18.08 2.27 -13.78
C ILE A 447 17.29 0.95 -13.74
N ILE A 448 16.27 0.87 -14.58
CA ILE A 448 15.41 -0.32 -14.68
C ILE A 448 15.84 -1.15 -15.89
#